data_14846000be1caae9b8064e5587f89c70
#
_entry.id   14846000be1caae9b8064e5587f89c70
#
_cell.length_a   1.000
_cell.length_b   1.000
_cell.length_c   1.000
_cell.angle_alpha   90.00
_cell.angle_beta   90.00
_cell.angle_gamma   90.00
#
_symmetry.space_group_name_H-M   'P 1'
#
loop_
_entity.id
_entity.type
_entity.pdbx_description
1 polymer ?
#
loop_
_entity_poly.entity_id
_entity_poly.type
_entity_poly.pdbx_seq_one_letter_code
_entity_poly.pdbx_strand_id
1 'polypeptide(L)'
;MIVNTYKKYILNLFTKTLIEVILIFFALILIINLFEEINFLRKEDVSGFYPIFLSLLNAPSIVFDILPFIFLISTLLFFIKLINKNELSIFKYTGITNNQILGIIVFFSFILGLFLIFGFYTFSSKLKNQYLLIKNQFTSDDKYLAVITENGLWIRDEINGTINITNADKLNKNYLVNVSIVQFDKNYNLLQVINSEKVNIKSKNWVIESAFVTKKNITKELESLDFNSNFDIEIISNLFSNLSSMSLFKLSKMKKDYKKLGYSTVGIEVYENKIFSVPIYLSIMTLLSAIIMFNSKFR
;
A
#
# COMPACT_ATOMS: atom_id res chain seq x y z
N MET A 1 19.40 -28.44 29.59
CA MET A 1 19.78 -27.02 29.77
C MET A 1 20.62 -26.49 28.62
N ILE A 2 21.61 -27.21 28.11
CA ILE A 2 22.51 -26.81 27.01
C ILE A 2 21.75 -26.57 25.69
N VAL A 3 20.74 -27.40 25.39
CA VAL A 3 19.93 -27.31 24.16
C VAL A 3 19.21 -25.96 23.98
N ASN A 4 18.87 -25.27 25.05
CA ASN A 4 18.23 -23.95 24.97
C ASN A 4 19.21 -22.80 24.82
N THR A 5 20.45 -22.97 25.25
CA THR A 5 21.47 -21.92 25.26
C THR A 5 21.99 -21.59 23.85
N TYR A 6 22.29 -22.62 23.03
CA TYR A 6 22.74 -22.38 21.64
C TYR A 6 21.63 -21.80 20.77
N LYS A 7 20.38 -22.24 20.93
CA LYS A 7 19.25 -21.65 20.20
C LYS A 7 19.08 -20.18 20.50
N LYS A 8 19.13 -19.82 21.80
CA LYS A 8 19.06 -18.42 22.24
C LYS A 8 20.21 -17.58 21.68
N TYR A 9 21.42 -18.16 21.64
CA TYR A 9 22.59 -17.50 21.07
C TYR A 9 22.42 -17.23 19.56
N ILE A 10 22.04 -18.26 18.79
CA ILE A 10 21.78 -18.16 17.35
C ILE A 10 20.72 -17.09 17.06
N LEU A 11 19.59 -17.13 17.75
CA LEU A 11 18.51 -16.16 17.56
C LEU A 11 18.95 -14.75 17.92
N ASN A 12 19.68 -14.57 19.02
CA ASN A 12 20.19 -13.25 19.42
C ASN A 12 21.20 -12.69 18.41
N LEU A 13 22.12 -13.53 17.91
CA LEU A 13 23.08 -13.11 16.89
C LEU A 13 22.38 -12.77 15.58
N PHE A 14 21.41 -13.58 15.15
CA PHE A 14 20.63 -13.33 13.94
C PHE A 14 19.81 -12.03 14.07
N THR A 15 19.11 -11.85 15.19
CA THR A 15 18.31 -10.64 15.43
C THR A 15 19.16 -9.37 15.45
N LYS A 16 20.32 -9.41 16.08
CA LYS A 16 21.27 -8.28 16.05
C LYS A 16 21.71 -7.96 14.63
N THR A 17 22.11 -8.97 13.86
CA THR A 17 22.51 -8.78 12.46
C THR A 17 21.36 -8.27 11.61
N LEU A 18 20.13 -8.76 11.81
CA LEU A 18 18.94 -8.28 11.13
C LEU A 18 18.67 -6.80 11.42
N ILE A 19 18.74 -6.38 12.68
CA ILE A 19 18.57 -4.98 13.08
C ILE A 19 19.65 -4.09 12.44
N GLU A 20 20.93 -4.52 12.45
CA GLU A 20 22.03 -3.79 11.80
C GLU A 20 21.72 -3.55 10.31
N VAL A 21 21.28 -4.60 9.59
CA VAL A 21 20.97 -4.50 8.16
C VAL A 21 19.73 -3.64 7.92
N ILE A 22 18.67 -3.79 8.73
CA ILE A 22 17.48 -2.92 8.64
C ILE A 22 17.85 -1.46 8.80
N LEU A 23 18.70 -1.11 9.76
CA LEU A 23 19.15 0.28 9.99
C LEU A 23 19.93 0.83 8.80
N ILE A 24 20.82 0.03 8.19
CA ILE A 24 21.55 0.42 6.99
C ILE A 24 20.60 0.71 5.83
N PHE A 25 19.66 -0.20 5.54
CA PHE A 25 18.69 -0.01 4.45
C PHE A 25 17.73 1.14 4.74
N PHE A 26 17.31 1.30 5.99
CA PHE A 26 16.47 2.41 6.40
C PHE A 26 17.16 3.77 6.16
N ALA A 27 18.44 3.88 6.51
CA ALA A 27 19.23 5.09 6.25
C ALA A 27 19.37 5.36 4.74
N LEU A 28 19.66 4.33 3.93
CA LEU A 28 19.74 4.47 2.47
C LEU A 28 18.40 4.93 1.86
N ILE A 29 17.29 4.33 2.30
CA ILE A 29 15.95 4.71 1.85
C ILE A 29 15.63 6.15 2.24
N LEU A 30 15.98 6.57 3.45
CA LEU A 30 15.78 7.95 3.90
C LEU A 30 16.53 8.94 3.01
N ILE A 31 17.79 8.64 2.66
CA ILE A 31 18.59 9.51 1.79
C ILE A 31 17.97 9.61 0.40
N ILE A 32 17.58 8.49 -0.20
CA ILE A 32 16.95 8.48 -1.54
C ILE A 32 15.63 9.26 -1.53
N ASN A 33 14.75 8.95 -0.57
CA ASN A 33 13.48 9.66 -0.43
C ASN A 33 13.67 11.16 -0.16
N LEU A 34 14.68 11.53 0.62
CA LEU A 34 14.95 12.94 0.90
C LEU A 34 15.25 13.71 -0.38
N PHE A 35 16.06 13.16 -1.30
CA PHE A 35 16.32 13.78 -2.59
C PHE A 35 15.04 13.90 -3.44
N GLU A 36 14.18 12.88 -3.44
CA GLU A 36 12.90 12.92 -4.14
C GLU A 36 11.99 14.02 -3.59
N GLU A 37 11.88 14.13 -2.26
CA GLU A 37 11.02 15.12 -1.63
C GLU A 37 11.56 16.56 -1.75
N ILE A 38 12.88 16.75 -1.71
CA ILE A 38 13.51 18.04 -2.01
C ILE A 38 13.17 18.48 -3.44
N ASN A 39 13.30 17.58 -4.41
CA ASN A 39 12.99 17.89 -5.81
C ASN A 39 11.50 18.18 -6.01
N PHE A 40 10.61 17.46 -5.31
CA PHE A 40 9.18 17.66 -5.35
C PHE A 40 8.78 19.03 -4.80
N LEU A 41 9.32 19.40 -3.63
CA LEU A 41 8.99 20.66 -2.94
C LEU A 41 9.82 21.86 -3.43
N ARG A 42 10.69 21.70 -4.41
CA ARG A 42 11.63 22.74 -4.86
C ARG A 42 10.95 24.04 -5.33
N LYS A 43 9.72 23.93 -5.82
CA LYS A 43 8.94 25.09 -6.33
C LYS A 43 8.04 25.71 -5.28
N GLU A 44 7.90 25.06 -4.13
CA GLU A 44 7.04 25.50 -3.04
C GLU A 44 7.89 26.23 -2.00
N ASP A 45 7.39 27.34 -1.48
CA ASP A 45 8.07 28.11 -0.41
C ASP A 45 7.79 27.47 0.95
N VAL A 46 8.36 26.29 1.16
CA VAL A 46 8.17 25.50 2.38
C VAL A 46 9.47 25.37 3.18
N SER A 47 9.34 25.23 4.50
CA SER A 47 10.47 25.00 5.39
C SER A 47 11.22 23.72 5.00
N GLY A 48 12.57 23.75 5.06
CA GLY A 48 13.45 22.61 4.79
C GLY A 48 13.20 21.37 5.69
N PHE A 49 12.37 21.51 6.72
CA PHE A 49 11.93 20.40 7.57
C PHE A 49 10.94 19.46 6.85
N TYR A 50 10.11 19.98 5.93
CA TYR A 50 9.08 19.18 5.25
C TYR A 50 9.63 17.99 4.44
N PRO A 51 10.69 18.11 3.62
CA PRO A 51 11.27 16.98 2.92
C PRO A 51 11.74 15.86 3.85
N ILE A 52 12.37 16.22 4.98
CA ILE A 52 12.83 15.25 5.98
C ILE A 52 11.64 14.53 6.61
N PHE A 53 10.61 15.27 6.99
CA PHE A 53 9.42 14.72 7.62
C PHE A 53 8.66 13.78 6.67
N LEU A 54 8.47 14.18 5.40
CA LEU A 54 7.84 13.34 4.38
C LEU A 54 8.63 12.06 4.13
N SER A 55 9.96 12.15 4.05
CA SER A 55 10.84 10.99 3.88
C SER A 55 10.72 10.00 5.04
N LEU A 56 10.65 10.50 6.28
CA LEU A 56 10.45 9.67 7.47
C LEU A 56 9.09 8.96 7.48
N LEU A 57 8.04 9.60 7.00
CA LEU A 57 6.71 8.99 6.91
C LEU A 57 6.63 7.91 5.81
N ASN A 58 7.35 8.09 4.71
CA ASN A 58 7.33 7.17 3.57
C ASN A 58 8.25 5.95 3.76
N ALA A 59 9.42 6.12 4.39
CA ALA A 59 10.46 5.11 4.49
C ALA A 59 10.00 3.76 5.07
N PRO A 60 9.18 3.66 6.14
CA PRO A 60 8.75 2.38 6.68
C PRO A 60 7.97 1.51 5.68
N SER A 61 7.18 2.12 4.80
CA SER A 61 6.45 1.40 3.75
C SER A 61 7.40 0.78 2.73
N ILE A 62 8.44 1.50 2.34
CA ILE A 62 9.45 1.00 1.41
C ILE A 62 10.30 -0.11 2.07
N VAL A 63 10.65 0.05 3.34
CA VAL A 63 11.34 -1.02 4.10
C VAL A 63 10.50 -2.30 4.11
N PHE A 64 9.18 -2.21 4.32
CA PHE A 64 8.29 -3.36 4.27
C PHE A 64 8.34 -4.08 2.90
N ASP A 65 8.35 -3.34 1.82
CA ASP A 65 8.38 -3.89 0.46
C ASP A 65 9.69 -4.64 0.15
N ILE A 66 10.81 -4.20 0.72
CA ILE A 66 12.13 -4.81 0.50
C ILE A 66 12.57 -5.79 1.60
N LEU A 67 11.70 -6.08 2.59
CA LEU A 67 12.02 -7.01 3.69
C LEU A 67 12.60 -8.36 3.22
N PRO A 68 12.09 -9.02 2.17
CA PRO A 68 12.69 -10.28 1.69
C PRO A 68 14.17 -10.15 1.34
N PHE A 69 14.55 -9.03 0.70
CA PHE A 69 15.95 -8.76 0.36
C PHE A 69 16.80 -8.45 1.59
N ILE A 70 16.26 -7.71 2.56
CA ILE A 70 16.91 -7.47 3.86
C ILE A 70 17.19 -8.80 4.57
N PHE A 71 16.25 -9.73 4.58
CA PHE A 71 16.44 -11.06 5.19
C PHE A 71 17.49 -11.88 4.48
N LEU A 72 17.56 -11.82 3.15
CA LEU A 72 18.61 -12.48 2.38
C LEU A 72 19.99 -11.99 2.82
N ILE A 73 20.21 -10.68 2.83
CA ILE A 73 21.51 -10.10 3.22
C ILE A 73 21.82 -10.34 4.69
N SER A 74 20.83 -10.18 5.57
CA SER A 74 21.01 -10.42 7.01
C SER A 74 21.43 -11.86 7.30
N THR A 75 20.86 -12.83 6.60
CA THR A 75 21.21 -14.24 6.76
C THR A 75 22.60 -14.54 6.22
N LEU A 76 22.98 -13.95 5.07
CA LEU A 76 24.35 -14.05 4.55
C LEU A 76 25.36 -13.52 5.57
N LEU A 77 25.16 -12.32 6.09
CA LEU A 77 26.04 -11.70 7.07
C LEU A 77 26.08 -12.49 8.39
N PHE A 78 24.95 -13.05 8.81
CA PHE A 78 24.90 -13.93 9.98
C PHE A 78 25.80 -15.15 9.81
N PHE A 79 25.75 -15.85 8.69
CA PHE A 79 26.62 -17.00 8.43
C PHE A 79 28.08 -16.59 8.30
N ILE A 80 28.37 -15.46 7.65
CA ILE A 80 29.74 -14.90 7.59
C ILE A 80 30.28 -14.65 8.99
N LYS A 81 29.49 -14.04 9.90
CA LYS A 81 29.90 -13.82 11.31
C LYS A 81 30.19 -15.12 12.04
N LEU A 82 29.36 -16.17 11.83
CA LEU A 82 29.60 -17.50 12.44
C LEU A 82 30.87 -18.16 11.92
N ILE A 83 31.16 -18.04 10.62
CA ILE A 83 32.34 -18.62 9.99
C ILE A 83 33.61 -17.89 10.48
N ASN A 84 33.60 -16.55 10.42
CA ASN A 84 34.79 -15.73 10.80
C ASN A 84 35.20 -15.90 12.26
N LYS A 85 34.25 -16.22 13.14
CA LYS A 85 34.52 -16.50 14.57
C LYS A 85 34.78 -17.97 14.85
N ASN A 86 34.86 -18.85 13.82
CA ASN A 86 34.98 -20.31 13.95
C ASN A 86 33.82 -20.97 14.75
N GLU A 87 32.75 -20.24 15.05
CA GLU A 87 31.62 -20.74 15.84
C GLU A 87 30.87 -21.87 15.14
N LEU A 88 30.80 -21.82 13.81
CA LEU A 88 30.17 -22.90 13.02
C LEU A 88 30.92 -24.24 13.21
N SER A 89 32.25 -24.23 13.29
CA SER A 89 33.07 -25.41 13.58
C SER A 89 32.82 -25.91 14.99
N ILE A 90 32.76 -25.02 15.98
CA ILE A 90 32.47 -25.35 17.38
C ILE A 90 31.10 -26.05 17.49
N PHE A 91 30.06 -25.54 16.82
CA PHE A 91 28.75 -26.17 16.79
C PHE A 91 28.80 -27.58 16.18
N LYS A 92 29.56 -27.78 15.10
CA LYS A 92 29.75 -29.11 14.50
C LYS A 92 30.45 -30.09 15.46
N TYR A 93 31.47 -29.65 16.18
CA TYR A 93 32.16 -30.51 17.18
C TYR A 93 31.24 -30.88 18.35
N THR A 94 30.24 -30.06 18.67
CA THR A 94 29.22 -30.39 19.69
C THR A 94 28.02 -31.19 19.13
N GLY A 95 28.10 -31.63 17.87
CA GLY A 95 27.06 -32.43 17.22
C GLY A 95 25.87 -31.63 16.62
N ILE A 96 25.96 -30.28 16.61
CA ILE A 96 24.93 -29.43 16.02
C ILE A 96 25.21 -29.31 14.52
N THR A 97 24.25 -29.75 13.69
CA THR A 97 24.38 -29.71 12.24
C THR A 97 23.98 -28.35 11.66
N ASN A 98 24.50 -28.04 10.46
CA ASN A 98 24.11 -26.82 9.73
C ASN A 98 22.59 -26.75 9.50
N ASN A 99 21.95 -27.90 9.23
CA ASN A 99 20.49 -27.96 9.00
C ASN A 99 19.70 -27.62 10.27
N GLN A 100 20.20 -27.94 11.46
CA GLN A 100 19.57 -27.57 12.70
C GLN A 100 19.65 -26.07 12.94
N ILE A 101 20.81 -25.44 12.66
CA ILE A 101 20.99 -23.98 12.75
C ILE A 101 20.05 -23.31 11.76
N LEU A 102 20.04 -23.79 10.51
CA LEU A 102 19.18 -23.25 9.45
C LEU A 102 17.69 -23.36 9.80
N GLY A 103 17.25 -24.54 10.28
CA GLY A 103 15.87 -24.77 10.69
C GLY A 103 15.39 -23.79 11.77
N ILE A 104 16.25 -23.45 12.74
CA ILE A 104 15.93 -22.47 13.78
C ILE A 104 15.69 -21.09 13.16
N ILE A 105 16.56 -20.64 12.24
CA ILE A 105 16.48 -19.32 11.63
C ILE A 105 15.30 -19.23 10.69
N VAL A 106 15.05 -20.26 9.86
CA VAL A 106 13.91 -20.30 8.93
C VAL A 106 12.60 -20.24 9.70
N PHE A 107 12.46 -21.04 10.77
CA PHE A 107 11.26 -21.03 11.61
C PHE A 107 11.06 -19.67 12.30
N PHE A 108 12.14 -19.08 12.80
CA PHE A 108 12.10 -17.73 13.37
C PHE A 108 11.72 -16.68 12.34
N SER A 109 12.27 -16.74 11.12
CA SER A 109 11.92 -15.82 10.02
C SER A 109 10.45 -15.91 9.65
N PHE A 110 9.87 -17.12 9.66
CA PHE A 110 8.44 -17.33 9.41
C PHE A 110 7.57 -16.67 10.49
N ILE A 111 7.88 -16.93 11.77
CA ILE A 111 7.13 -16.34 12.90
C ILE A 111 7.26 -14.81 12.89
N LEU A 112 8.47 -14.30 12.65
CA LEU A 112 8.72 -12.87 12.57
C LEU A 112 7.96 -12.24 11.40
N GLY A 113 7.87 -12.94 10.27
CA GLY A 113 7.05 -12.52 9.12
C GLY A 113 5.57 -12.37 9.47
N LEU A 114 4.99 -13.31 10.24
CA LEU A 114 3.61 -13.18 10.75
C LEU A 114 3.46 -11.93 11.63
N PHE A 115 4.39 -11.71 12.55
CA PHE A 115 4.39 -10.53 13.40
C PHE A 115 4.51 -9.22 12.60
N LEU A 116 5.33 -9.21 11.55
CA LEU A 116 5.51 -8.05 10.68
C LEU A 116 4.24 -7.69 9.89
N ILE A 117 3.43 -8.67 9.48
CA ILE A 117 2.14 -8.40 8.81
C ILE A 117 1.19 -7.65 9.75
N PHE A 118 0.98 -8.15 10.96
CA PHE A 118 -0.02 -7.57 11.86
C PHE A 118 0.47 -6.29 12.55
N GLY A 119 1.75 -6.21 12.89
CA GLY A 119 2.35 -5.07 13.59
C GLY A 119 2.91 -4.03 12.62
N PHE A 120 4.01 -4.37 11.94
CA PHE A 120 4.78 -3.43 11.16
C PHE A 120 4.06 -2.93 9.91
N TYR A 121 3.36 -3.80 9.16
CA TYR A 121 2.57 -3.39 7.99
C TYR A 121 1.47 -2.39 8.38
N THR A 122 0.72 -2.68 9.47
CA THR A 122 -0.33 -1.78 9.94
C THR A 122 0.22 -0.41 10.36
N PHE A 123 1.40 -0.38 10.98
CA PHE A 123 2.10 0.85 11.33
C PHE A 123 2.58 1.61 10.09
N SER A 124 3.27 0.92 9.18
CA SER A 124 3.82 1.53 7.95
C SER A 124 2.74 2.06 7.02
N SER A 125 1.61 1.34 6.88
CA SER A 125 0.48 1.80 6.06
C SER A 125 -0.16 3.08 6.61
N LYS A 126 -0.27 3.22 7.94
CA LYS A 126 -0.75 4.46 8.56
C LYS A 126 0.18 5.64 8.30
N LEU A 127 1.50 5.44 8.43
CA LEU A 127 2.48 6.47 8.11
C LEU A 127 2.45 6.84 6.63
N LYS A 128 2.35 5.86 5.75
CA LYS A 128 2.19 6.09 4.30
C LYS A 128 0.93 6.89 3.98
N ASN A 129 -0.18 6.63 4.67
CA ASN A 129 -1.40 7.41 4.51
C ASN A 129 -1.20 8.87 4.93
N GLN A 130 -0.54 9.14 6.07
CA GLN A 130 -0.21 10.50 6.51
C GLN A 130 0.72 11.21 5.52
N TYR A 131 1.74 10.49 5.03
CA TYR A 131 2.61 10.97 3.97
C TYR A 131 1.82 11.45 2.74
N LEU A 132 0.89 10.63 2.24
CA LEU A 132 0.08 10.97 1.07
C LEU A 132 -0.85 12.16 1.33
N LEU A 133 -1.48 12.22 2.51
CA LEU A 133 -2.35 13.34 2.90
C LEU A 133 -1.59 14.67 2.93
N ILE A 134 -0.38 14.70 3.49
CA ILE A 134 0.44 15.91 3.55
C ILE A 134 0.97 16.26 2.16
N LYS A 135 1.49 15.28 1.42
CA LYS A 135 2.03 15.50 0.08
C LYS A 135 0.99 16.06 -0.88
N ASN A 136 -0.27 15.62 -0.74
CA ASN A 136 -1.36 16.11 -1.56
C ASN A 136 -1.69 17.59 -1.34
N GLN A 137 -1.37 18.16 -0.16
CA GLN A 137 -1.57 19.59 0.10
C GLN A 137 -0.71 20.48 -0.79
N PHE A 138 0.41 19.93 -1.32
CA PHE A 138 1.35 20.61 -2.20
C PHE A 138 1.15 20.25 -3.68
N THR A 139 0.07 19.53 -4.01
CA THR A 139 -0.23 19.11 -5.39
C THR A 139 -1.60 19.66 -5.78
N SER A 140 -1.69 20.36 -6.91
CA SER A 140 -2.94 20.91 -7.42
C SER A 140 -3.93 19.86 -7.94
N ASP A 141 -3.48 18.62 -8.18
CA ASP A 141 -4.21 17.60 -8.95
C ASP A 141 -4.76 16.44 -8.10
N ASP A 142 -4.71 16.49 -6.77
CA ASP A 142 -5.12 15.38 -5.85
C ASP A 142 -4.52 14.00 -6.21
N LYS A 143 -3.43 14.00 -6.95
CA LYS A 143 -2.79 12.83 -7.59
C LYS A 143 -2.37 11.73 -6.63
N TYR A 144 -2.11 12.07 -5.38
CA TYR A 144 -1.59 11.14 -4.38
C TYR A 144 -2.68 10.47 -3.54
N LEU A 145 -3.90 11.00 -3.54
CA LEU A 145 -5.05 10.43 -2.84
C LEU A 145 -6.00 9.67 -3.75
N ALA A 146 -6.11 10.08 -5.01
CA ALA A 146 -6.95 9.44 -6.00
C ALA A 146 -6.19 9.25 -7.30
N VAL A 147 -6.27 8.09 -7.93
CA VAL A 147 -5.81 7.91 -9.30
C VAL A 147 -6.91 8.47 -10.21
N ILE A 148 -6.85 9.76 -10.49
CA ILE A 148 -7.57 10.34 -11.61
C ILE A 148 -6.74 9.96 -12.83
N THR A 149 -7.33 9.23 -13.76
CA THR A 149 -6.71 9.02 -15.07
C THR A 149 -6.63 10.36 -15.81
N GLU A 150 -5.78 10.47 -16.82
CA GLU A 150 -5.72 11.66 -17.68
C GLU A 150 -7.11 12.05 -18.24
N ASN A 151 -8.08 11.13 -18.22
CA ASN A 151 -9.44 11.25 -18.71
C ASN A 151 -10.50 11.50 -17.61
N GLY A 152 -10.08 11.90 -16.39
CA GLY A 152 -10.98 12.14 -15.26
C GLY A 152 -11.45 10.88 -14.51
N LEU A 153 -12.41 11.07 -13.61
CA LEU A 153 -13.06 10.05 -12.81
C LEU A 153 -14.26 9.46 -13.55
N TRP A 154 -14.31 8.14 -13.70
CA TRP A 154 -15.45 7.44 -14.27
C TRP A 154 -16.06 6.46 -13.26
N ILE A 155 -17.38 6.58 -13.04
CA ILE A 155 -18.14 5.70 -12.14
C ILE A 155 -19.32 5.13 -12.93
N ARG A 156 -19.48 3.79 -12.90
CA ARG A 156 -20.70 3.12 -13.32
C ARG A 156 -21.48 2.71 -12.08
N ASP A 157 -22.70 3.17 -11.97
CA ASP A 157 -23.62 2.88 -10.86
C ASP A 157 -24.94 2.32 -11.40
N GLU A 158 -25.53 1.35 -10.70
CA GLU A 158 -26.80 0.77 -11.10
C GLU A 158 -27.80 0.87 -9.93
N ILE A 159 -28.87 1.64 -10.13
CA ILE A 159 -29.86 1.92 -9.10
C ILE A 159 -31.25 1.70 -9.69
N ASN A 160 -32.07 0.86 -9.07
CA ASN A 160 -33.43 0.58 -9.45
C ASN A 160 -33.60 0.23 -10.96
N GLY A 161 -32.58 -0.42 -11.54
CA GLY A 161 -32.58 -0.81 -12.94
C GLY A 161 -32.24 0.31 -13.93
N THR A 162 -31.77 1.45 -13.43
CA THR A 162 -31.19 2.53 -14.23
C THR A 162 -29.67 2.45 -14.12
N ILE A 163 -28.99 2.44 -15.27
CA ILE A 163 -27.52 2.46 -15.34
C ILE A 163 -27.08 3.91 -15.45
N ASN A 164 -26.31 4.36 -14.48
CA ASN A 164 -25.76 5.71 -14.40
C ASN A 164 -24.26 5.65 -14.68
N ILE A 165 -23.81 6.40 -15.67
CA ILE A 165 -22.37 6.58 -15.96
C ILE A 165 -22.04 8.02 -15.60
N THR A 166 -21.25 8.18 -14.54
CA THR A 166 -20.79 9.48 -14.06
C THR A 166 -19.34 9.70 -14.48
N ASN A 167 -19.09 10.79 -15.15
CA ASN A 167 -17.75 11.33 -15.39
C ASN A 167 -17.57 12.61 -14.60
N ALA A 168 -16.38 12.83 -14.04
CA ALA A 168 -16.00 14.08 -13.39
C ALA A 168 -14.52 14.36 -13.65
N ASP A 169 -14.15 15.62 -13.79
CA ASP A 169 -12.76 16.00 -14.04
C ASP A 169 -11.87 15.73 -12.82
N LYS A 170 -12.36 16.07 -11.62
CA LYS A 170 -11.60 15.91 -10.37
C LYS A 170 -12.51 15.83 -9.14
N LEU A 171 -11.93 15.27 -8.08
CA LEU A 171 -12.49 15.26 -6.74
C LEU A 171 -11.82 16.36 -5.91
N ASN A 172 -12.61 17.27 -5.35
CA ASN A 172 -12.12 18.33 -4.45
C ASN A 172 -12.86 18.24 -3.11
N LYS A 173 -12.18 17.74 -2.07
CA LYS A 173 -12.78 17.44 -0.76
C LYS A 173 -14.03 16.57 -0.92
N ASN A 174 -15.22 17.12 -0.68
CA ASN A 174 -16.50 16.42 -0.75
C ASN A 174 -17.25 16.67 -2.05
N TYR A 175 -16.62 17.30 -3.04
CA TYR A 175 -17.24 17.70 -4.28
C TYR A 175 -16.57 17.06 -5.49
N LEU A 176 -17.38 16.55 -6.42
CA LEU A 176 -16.95 16.30 -7.79
C LEU A 176 -17.10 17.60 -8.59
N VAL A 177 -16.14 17.85 -9.48
CA VAL A 177 -16.09 19.06 -10.31
C VAL A 177 -16.23 18.69 -11.78
N ASN A 178 -17.01 19.50 -12.54
CA ASN A 178 -17.33 19.30 -13.95
C ASN A 178 -17.92 17.91 -14.20
N VAL A 179 -19.09 17.67 -13.62
CA VAL A 179 -19.71 16.36 -13.57
C VAL A 179 -20.71 16.21 -14.73
N SER A 180 -20.61 15.08 -15.41
CA SER A 180 -21.60 14.62 -16.39
C SER A 180 -22.14 13.25 -15.97
N ILE A 181 -23.44 13.14 -15.74
CA ILE A 181 -24.12 11.89 -15.39
C ILE A 181 -25.02 11.51 -16.56
N VAL A 182 -24.70 10.40 -17.21
CA VAL A 182 -25.51 9.84 -18.30
C VAL A 182 -26.29 8.67 -17.75
N GLN A 183 -27.65 8.75 -17.86
CA GLN A 183 -28.55 7.72 -17.38
C GLN A 183 -29.10 6.89 -18.54
N PHE A 184 -29.04 5.57 -18.38
CA PHE A 184 -29.57 4.61 -19.34
C PHE A 184 -30.63 3.70 -18.67
N ASP A 185 -31.54 3.16 -19.47
CA ASP A 185 -32.36 2.04 -19.04
C ASP A 185 -31.57 0.70 -19.08
N LYS A 186 -32.23 -0.40 -18.69
CA LYS A 186 -31.65 -1.76 -18.74
C LYS A 186 -31.22 -2.21 -20.13
N ASN A 187 -31.78 -1.61 -21.17
CA ASN A 187 -31.50 -1.92 -22.58
C ASN A 187 -30.46 -0.95 -23.18
N TYR A 188 -29.80 -0.13 -22.34
CA TYR A 188 -28.86 0.91 -22.74
C TYR A 188 -29.46 2.01 -23.63
N ASN A 189 -30.76 2.26 -23.57
CA ASN A 189 -31.34 3.43 -24.18
C ASN A 189 -31.13 4.66 -23.31
N LEU A 190 -30.72 5.78 -23.90
CA LEU A 190 -30.45 7.02 -23.18
C LEU A 190 -31.75 7.59 -22.62
N LEU A 191 -31.81 7.80 -21.32
CA LEU A 191 -32.93 8.40 -20.61
C LEU A 191 -32.76 9.92 -20.47
N GLN A 192 -31.60 10.34 -19.92
CA GLN A 192 -31.26 11.76 -19.73
C GLN A 192 -29.78 11.94 -19.49
N VAL A 193 -29.32 13.18 -19.64
CA VAL A 193 -27.97 13.62 -19.28
C VAL A 193 -28.07 14.75 -18.27
N ILE A 194 -27.29 14.68 -17.18
CA ILE A 194 -27.24 15.69 -16.15
C ILE A 194 -25.82 16.23 -16.11
N ASN A 195 -25.65 17.53 -16.34
CA ASN A 195 -24.37 18.20 -16.26
C ASN A 195 -24.40 19.21 -15.12
N SER A 196 -23.29 19.33 -14.38
CA SER A 196 -23.14 20.32 -13.33
C SER A 196 -21.66 20.64 -13.11
N GLU A 197 -21.38 21.87 -12.73
CA GLU A 197 -20.02 22.25 -12.35
C GLU A 197 -19.60 21.62 -11.02
N LYS A 198 -20.58 21.33 -10.12
CA LYS A 198 -20.27 20.89 -8.76
C LYS A 198 -21.32 19.98 -8.18
N VAL A 199 -20.89 18.81 -7.68
CA VAL A 199 -21.74 17.81 -7.05
C VAL A 199 -21.21 17.43 -5.69
N ASN A 200 -22.02 17.60 -4.64
CA ASN A 200 -21.67 17.20 -3.28
C ASN A 200 -21.94 15.71 -3.09
N ILE A 201 -20.88 14.96 -2.76
CA ILE A 201 -20.90 13.48 -2.63
C ILE A 201 -20.63 13.02 -1.18
N LYS A 202 -20.85 13.88 -0.20
CA LYS A 202 -20.60 13.58 1.22
C LYS A 202 -21.38 12.34 1.69
N SER A 203 -22.55 12.09 1.16
CA SER A 203 -23.41 10.94 1.43
C SER A 203 -23.81 10.26 0.12
N LYS A 204 -24.50 9.13 0.19
CA LYS A 204 -25.07 8.43 -0.97
C LYS A 204 -26.19 9.19 -1.64
N ASN A 205 -26.78 10.16 -0.98
CA ASN A 205 -27.68 11.13 -1.62
C ASN A 205 -26.84 12.33 -2.07
N TRP A 206 -26.46 12.36 -3.34
CA TRP A 206 -25.67 13.44 -3.93
C TRP A 206 -26.55 14.67 -4.15
N VAL A 207 -26.01 15.83 -3.86
CA VAL A 207 -26.66 17.11 -4.16
C VAL A 207 -25.94 17.74 -5.34
N ILE A 208 -26.61 17.80 -6.48
CA ILE A 208 -26.10 18.38 -7.72
C ILE A 208 -26.49 19.86 -7.72
N GLU A 209 -25.48 20.75 -7.64
CA GLU A 209 -25.68 22.20 -7.66
C GLU A 209 -25.78 22.69 -9.12
N SER A 210 -26.71 23.58 -9.42
CA SER A 210 -26.92 24.17 -10.77
C SER A 210 -26.97 23.10 -11.87
N ALA A 211 -27.92 22.15 -11.75
CA ALA A 211 -28.02 20.99 -12.62
C ALA A 211 -28.66 21.35 -13.98
N PHE A 212 -27.98 21.07 -15.08
CA PHE A 212 -28.52 21.11 -16.44
C PHE A 212 -29.00 19.71 -16.84
N VAL A 213 -30.31 19.48 -16.82
CA VAL A 213 -30.91 18.18 -17.15
C VAL A 213 -31.43 18.22 -18.58
N THR A 214 -30.82 17.41 -19.46
CA THR A 214 -31.22 17.28 -20.87
C THR A 214 -31.95 15.97 -21.08
N LYS A 215 -33.21 16.05 -21.49
CA LYS A 215 -34.08 14.91 -21.83
C LYS A 215 -34.75 15.16 -23.16
N LYS A 216 -34.65 14.23 -24.10
CA LYS A 216 -35.26 14.34 -25.45
C LYS A 216 -34.96 15.70 -26.10
N ASN A 217 -33.71 16.17 -26.08
CA ASN A 217 -33.21 17.44 -26.60
C ASN A 217 -33.82 18.72 -25.95
N ILE A 218 -34.48 18.60 -24.81
CA ILE A 218 -34.94 19.72 -24.01
C ILE A 218 -34.07 19.80 -22.77
N THR A 219 -33.38 20.93 -22.59
CA THR A 219 -32.53 21.18 -21.39
C THR A 219 -33.33 22.05 -20.42
N LYS A 220 -33.35 21.64 -19.16
CA LYS A 220 -33.92 22.40 -18.03
C LYS A 220 -32.80 22.65 -17.04
N GLU A 221 -32.71 23.85 -16.53
CA GLU A 221 -31.85 24.25 -15.43
C GLU A 221 -32.60 24.11 -14.11
N LEU A 222 -31.95 23.49 -13.10
CA LEU A 222 -32.48 23.34 -11.75
C LEU A 222 -31.42 23.86 -10.78
N GLU A 223 -31.83 24.66 -9.81
CA GLU A 223 -30.90 25.20 -8.78
C GLU A 223 -30.18 24.08 -7.98
N SER A 224 -30.92 23.03 -7.65
CA SER A 224 -30.41 21.83 -7.02
C SER A 224 -31.18 20.59 -7.42
N LEU A 225 -30.52 19.45 -7.49
CA LEU A 225 -31.12 18.14 -7.78
C LEU A 225 -30.54 17.09 -6.83
N ASP A 226 -31.43 16.40 -6.11
CA ASP A 226 -31.04 15.23 -5.33
C ASP A 226 -30.89 14.02 -6.23
N PHE A 227 -29.75 13.33 -6.13
CA PHE A 227 -29.41 12.16 -6.91
C PHE A 227 -28.92 11.04 -6.01
N ASN A 228 -29.64 9.94 -5.95
CA ASN A 228 -29.24 8.77 -5.19
C ASN A 228 -28.11 8.03 -5.92
N SER A 229 -27.06 7.65 -5.15
CA SER A 229 -25.93 6.86 -5.62
C SER A 229 -25.57 5.78 -4.62
N ASN A 230 -25.00 4.67 -5.07
CA ASN A 230 -24.40 3.67 -4.20
C ASN A 230 -23.03 4.15 -3.68
N PHE A 231 -22.48 5.23 -4.23
CA PHE A 231 -21.18 5.79 -3.93
C PHE A 231 -21.31 7.00 -2.99
N ASP A 232 -20.42 7.06 -2.01
CA ASP A 232 -20.18 8.22 -1.17
C ASP A 232 -18.70 8.62 -1.28
N ILE A 233 -18.32 9.69 -0.60
CA ILE A 233 -16.94 10.19 -0.60
C ILE A 233 -15.93 9.13 -0.12
N GLU A 234 -16.30 8.28 0.84
CA GLU A 234 -15.40 7.23 1.35
C GLU A 234 -15.14 6.17 0.29
N ILE A 235 -16.19 5.71 -0.39
CA ILE A 235 -16.09 4.70 -1.44
C ILE A 235 -15.29 5.26 -2.61
N ILE A 236 -15.62 6.47 -3.08
CA ILE A 236 -14.91 7.13 -4.20
C ILE A 236 -13.45 7.35 -3.88
N SER A 237 -13.11 7.88 -2.70
CA SER A 237 -11.72 8.07 -2.27
C SER A 237 -10.95 6.74 -2.18
N ASN A 238 -11.63 5.66 -1.79
CA ASN A 238 -11.02 4.33 -1.73
C ASN A 238 -10.77 3.72 -3.10
N LEU A 239 -11.64 3.99 -4.12
CA LEU A 239 -11.43 3.54 -5.50
C LEU A 239 -10.07 3.97 -6.05
N PHE A 240 -9.60 5.13 -5.65
CA PHE A 240 -8.40 5.79 -6.17
C PHE A 240 -7.24 5.83 -5.17
N SER A 241 -7.40 5.26 -3.97
CA SER A 241 -6.34 5.33 -2.98
C SER A 241 -5.23 4.31 -3.24
N ASN A 242 -4.02 4.68 -2.88
CA ASN A 242 -2.86 3.80 -2.96
C ASN A 242 -3.02 2.63 -1.98
N LEU A 243 -3.05 1.38 -2.48
CA LEU A 243 -3.23 0.17 -1.68
C LEU A 243 -2.19 0.06 -0.55
N SER A 244 -0.97 0.55 -0.75
CA SER A 244 0.09 0.50 0.27
C SER A 244 -0.16 1.41 1.48
N SER A 245 -1.07 2.38 1.36
CA SER A 245 -1.48 3.26 2.46
C SER A 245 -2.66 2.72 3.26
N MET A 246 -3.21 1.57 2.86
CA MET A 246 -4.37 0.96 3.49
C MET A 246 -4.00 -0.11 4.51
N SER A 247 -4.66 -0.11 5.66
CA SER A 247 -4.59 -1.23 6.60
C SER A 247 -5.28 -2.48 6.04
N LEU A 248 -4.93 -3.67 6.55
CA LEU A 248 -5.56 -4.94 6.14
C LEU A 248 -7.09 -4.90 6.25
N PHE A 249 -7.62 -4.30 7.32
CA PHE A 249 -9.06 -4.16 7.51
C PHE A 249 -9.70 -3.28 6.42
N LYS A 250 -9.04 -2.18 6.06
CA LYS A 250 -9.52 -1.25 5.02
C LYS A 250 -9.47 -1.90 3.64
N LEU A 251 -8.43 -2.69 3.33
CA LEU A 251 -8.33 -3.49 2.10
C LEU A 251 -9.47 -4.50 1.99
N SER A 252 -9.76 -5.24 3.05
CA SER A 252 -10.85 -6.22 3.08
C SER A 252 -12.23 -5.56 2.92
N LYS A 253 -12.46 -4.38 3.55
CA LYS A 253 -13.69 -3.60 3.36
C LYS A 253 -13.83 -3.15 1.91
N MET A 254 -12.78 -2.55 1.36
CA MET A 254 -12.73 -2.10 -0.03
C MET A 254 -13.02 -3.24 -1.02
N LYS A 255 -12.43 -4.42 -0.81
CA LYS A 255 -12.70 -5.61 -1.63
C LYS A 255 -14.19 -5.98 -1.64
N LYS A 256 -14.85 -5.94 -0.47
CA LYS A 256 -16.28 -6.21 -0.36
C LYS A 256 -17.12 -5.17 -1.10
N ASP A 257 -16.75 -3.89 -0.98
CA ASP A 257 -17.45 -2.79 -1.63
C ASP A 257 -17.30 -2.88 -3.16
N TYR A 258 -16.09 -3.15 -3.68
CA TYR A 258 -15.84 -3.40 -5.10
C TYR A 258 -16.70 -4.55 -5.63
N LYS A 259 -16.74 -5.68 -4.90
CA LYS A 259 -17.56 -6.83 -5.32
C LYS A 259 -19.04 -6.50 -5.39
N LYS A 260 -19.58 -5.73 -4.43
CA LYS A 260 -20.99 -5.28 -4.44
C LYS A 260 -21.31 -4.36 -5.61
N LEU A 261 -20.36 -3.54 -6.01
CA LEU A 261 -20.51 -2.55 -7.08
C LEU A 261 -20.17 -3.12 -8.47
N GLY A 262 -19.80 -4.42 -8.57
CA GLY A 262 -19.44 -5.05 -9.82
C GLY A 262 -18.07 -4.66 -10.38
N TYR A 263 -17.21 -4.06 -9.55
CA TYR A 263 -15.81 -3.75 -9.92
C TYR A 263 -14.88 -4.94 -9.77
N SER A 264 -13.79 -4.92 -10.54
CA SER A 264 -12.75 -5.95 -10.43
C SER A 264 -12.03 -5.87 -9.08
N THR A 265 -11.95 -6.99 -8.37
CA THR A 265 -11.22 -7.12 -7.10
C THR A 265 -9.79 -7.60 -7.27
N VAL A 266 -9.37 -7.93 -8.51
CA VAL A 266 -8.09 -8.58 -8.80
C VAL A 266 -6.90 -7.80 -8.26
N GLY A 267 -6.85 -6.49 -8.45
CA GLY A 267 -5.75 -5.66 -7.95
C GLY A 267 -5.61 -5.70 -6.41
N ILE A 268 -6.76 -5.68 -5.71
CA ILE A 268 -6.78 -5.76 -4.24
C ILE A 268 -6.33 -7.16 -3.78
N GLU A 269 -6.82 -8.21 -4.44
CA GLU A 269 -6.47 -9.61 -4.13
C GLU A 269 -4.99 -9.90 -4.35
N VAL A 270 -4.41 -9.40 -5.43
CA VAL A 270 -2.97 -9.51 -5.69
C VAL A 270 -2.18 -8.81 -4.59
N TYR A 271 -2.62 -7.63 -4.16
CA TYR A 271 -1.95 -6.88 -3.10
C TYR A 271 -2.10 -7.56 -1.72
N GLU A 272 -3.28 -8.08 -1.37
CA GLU A 272 -3.50 -8.89 -0.17
C GLU A 272 -2.59 -10.12 -0.17
N ASN A 273 -2.54 -10.86 -1.28
CA ASN A 273 -1.70 -12.05 -1.43
C ASN A 273 -0.21 -11.71 -1.30
N LYS A 274 0.24 -10.56 -1.84
CA LYS A 274 1.61 -10.06 -1.63
C LYS A 274 1.91 -9.92 -0.13
N ILE A 275 1.01 -9.31 0.65
CA ILE A 275 1.20 -9.13 2.09
C ILE A 275 1.23 -10.47 2.82
N PHE A 276 0.23 -11.34 2.58
CA PHE A 276 0.12 -12.62 3.28
C PHE A 276 1.23 -13.63 2.92
N SER A 277 1.87 -13.46 1.76
CA SER A 277 3.01 -14.30 1.37
C SER A 277 4.35 -13.88 2.00
N VAL A 278 4.43 -12.72 2.67
CA VAL A 278 5.66 -12.23 3.31
C VAL A 278 6.33 -13.28 4.19
N PRO A 279 5.68 -14.00 5.13
CA PRO A 279 6.35 -14.99 5.98
C PRO A 279 7.03 -16.10 5.18
N ILE A 280 6.39 -16.52 4.09
CA ILE A 280 6.92 -17.54 3.19
C ILE A 280 8.15 -17.00 2.44
N TYR A 281 8.05 -15.76 1.91
CA TYR A 281 9.18 -15.11 1.24
C TYR A 281 10.39 -14.93 2.16
N LEU A 282 10.19 -14.49 3.41
CA LEU A 282 11.28 -14.35 4.37
C LEU A 282 11.96 -15.70 4.62
N SER A 283 11.20 -16.77 4.78
CA SER A 283 11.72 -18.12 4.96
C SER A 283 12.50 -18.61 3.74
N ILE A 284 11.99 -18.37 2.53
CA ILE A 284 12.66 -18.74 1.27
C ILE A 284 13.97 -17.97 1.12
N MET A 285 13.98 -16.66 1.39
CA MET A 285 15.19 -15.85 1.30
C MET A 285 16.26 -16.26 2.32
N THR A 286 15.84 -16.69 3.51
CA THR A 286 16.71 -17.29 4.51
C THR A 286 17.33 -18.60 4.03
N LEU A 287 16.53 -19.47 3.38
CA LEU A 287 17.00 -20.73 2.76
C LEU A 287 17.99 -20.47 1.61
N LEU A 288 17.65 -19.54 0.72
CA LEU A 288 18.52 -19.16 -0.41
C LEU A 288 19.88 -18.66 0.07
N SER A 289 19.89 -17.79 1.10
CA SER A 289 21.14 -17.33 1.71
C SER A 289 22.00 -18.47 2.23
N ALA A 290 21.39 -19.44 2.90
CA ALA A 290 22.12 -20.59 3.43
C ALA A 290 22.69 -21.47 2.31
N ILE A 291 21.93 -21.68 1.23
CA ILE A 291 22.39 -22.44 0.04
C ILE A 291 23.61 -21.72 -0.58
N ILE A 292 23.55 -20.41 -0.75
CA ILE A 292 24.66 -19.62 -1.28
C ILE A 292 25.90 -19.79 -0.39
N MET A 293 25.74 -19.69 0.95
CA MET A 293 26.85 -19.77 1.90
C MET A 293 27.46 -21.16 2.01
N PHE A 294 26.64 -22.22 1.93
CA PHE A 294 27.14 -23.60 2.04
C PHE A 294 27.66 -24.17 0.72
N ASN A 295 27.14 -23.70 -0.43
CA ASN A 295 27.64 -24.07 -1.76
C ASN A 295 28.86 -23.26 -2.22
N SER A 296 28.95 -21.99 -1.81
CA SER A 296 30.18 -21.26 -1.98
C SER A 296 31.20 -21.97 -1.07
N LYS A 297 31.96 -22.91 -1.63
CA LYS A 297 33.16 -23.40 -1.01
C LYS A 297 34.03 -22.15 -0.76
N PHE A 298 33.93 -21.60 0.43
CA PHE A 298 35.05 -20.81 0.94
C PHE A 298 36.23 -21.75 1.00
N ARG A 299 36.92 -21.85 -0.12
CA ARG A 299 38.23 -22.44 -0.22
C ARG A 299 39.24 -21.54 0.47
#